data_ed6c4d60d50d4ad89cc804ed7b8a3e89
#
_entry.id   ed6c4d60d50d4ad89cc804ed7b8a3e89
#
_cell.length_a   1.000
_cell.length_b   1.000
_cell.length_c   1.000
_cell.angle_alpha   90.00
_cell.angle_beta   90.00
_cell.angle_gamma   90.00
#
_symmetry.space_group_name_H-M   'P 1'
#
loop_
_entity.id
_entity.type
_entity.pdbx_description
1 polymer ?
#
loop_
_entity_poly.entity_id
_entity_poly.type
_entity_poly.pdbx_seq_one_letter_code
_entity_poly.pdbx_strand_id
1 'polypeptide(L)'
;MPMTRNDARSSVQIRKLTYSALYLAIALVLPFLTGQIPEIGSMLCPMHIPALLCGFVCGWPWGLAVGFVSPLLRSLLFGMPTAYTAVAMAFELAAYGAVSGILYRIFPRRNWSVYVTLIAAMIVGRLVWGGVQFVMAGLQHTAFDRSLFLAGAVTNALPGILV
;
A
#
# COMPACT_ATOMS: atom_id res chain seq x y z
N MET A 1 26.01 31.93 6.89
CA MET A 1 26.82 30.74 6.57
C MET A 1 26.16 30.05 5.37
N PRO A 2 26.88 29.74 4.29
CA PRO A 2 26.29 29.01 3.17
C PRO A 2 26.00 27.57 3.62
N MET A 3 24.77 27.09 3.36
CA MET A 3 24.38 25.72 3.61
C MET A 3 25.29 24.77 2.86
N THR A 4 25.85 23.80 3.58
CA THR A 4 26.68 22.78 2.92
C THR A 4 25.78 21.80 2.13
N ARG A 5 26.36 21.15 1.12
CA ARG A 5 25.63 20.14 0.30
C ARG A 5 25.05 19.00 1.15
N ASN A 6 25.66 18.73 2.29
CA ASN A 6 25.24 17.71 3.25
C ASN A 6 24.00 18.18 4.03
N ASP A 7 23.96 19.45 4.45
CA ASP A 7 22.81 20.02 5.17
C ASP A 7 21.56 20.05 4.30
N ALA A 8 21.70 20.38 3.02
CA ALA A 8 20.60 20.34 2.05
C ALA A 8 20.06 18.91 1.83
N ARG A 9 20.93 17.91 1.78
CA ARG A 9 20.52 16.51 1.67
C ARG A 9 19.81 16.02 2.94
N SER A 10 20.34 16.35 4.11
CA SER A 10 19.74 16.01 5.41
C SER A 10 18.35 16.61 5.56
N SER A 11 18.15 17.85 5.19
CA SER A 11 16.84 18.53 5.27
C SER A 11 15.78 17.87 4.37
N VAL A 12 16.18 17.44 3.17
CA VAL A 12 15.28 16.69 2.24
C VAL A 12 14.91 15.33 2.82
N GLN A 13 15.85 14.61 3.42
CA GLN A 13 15.59 13.31 4.05
C GLN A 13 14.67 13.43 5.26
N ILE A 14 14.90 14.39 6.12
CA ILE A 14 14.06 14.69 7.30
C ILE A 14 12.64 15.00 6.84
N ARG A 15 12.45 15.84 5.83
CA ARG A 15 11.14 16.17 5.30
C ARG A 15 10.40 14.94 4.74
N LYS A 16 11.10 14.05 4.02
CA LYS A 16 10.52 12.80 3.53
C LYS A 16 10.13 11.87 4.68
N LEU A 17 10.96 11.77 5.71
CA LEU A 17 10.66 10.99 6.91
C LEU A 17 9.39 11.51 7.60
N THR A 18 9.28 12.82 7.78
CA THR A 18 8.11 13.45 8.41
C THR A 18 6.82 13.17 7.60
N TYR A 19 6.87 13.33 6.27
CA TYR A 19 5.72 13.01 5.42
C TYR A 19 5.37 11.52 5.46
N SER A 20 6.36 10.64 5.46
CA SER A 20 6.12 9.19 5.56
C SER A 20 5.49 8.80 6.88
N ALA A 21 5.92 9.41 7.99
CA ALA A 21 5.30 9.23 9.29
C ALA A 21 3.85 9.73 9.31
N LEU A 22 3.58 10.87 8.66
CA LEU A 22 2.21 11.39 8.53
C LEU A 22 1.32 10.43 7.72
N TYR A 23 1.80 9.92 6.58
CA TYR A 23 1.05 8.94 5.78
C TYR A 23 0.82 7.64 6.54
N LEU A 24 1.79 7.19 7.34
CA LEU A 24 1.61 6.04 8.21
C LEU A 24 0.52 6.28 9.26
N ALA A 25 0.52 7.44 9.90
CA ALA A 25 -0.52 7.80 10.86
C ALA A 25 -1.92 7.84 10.19
N ILE A 26 -2.03 8.44 9.02
CA ILE A 26 -3.27 8.45 8.23
C ILE A 26 -3.72 7.03 7.89
N ALA A 27 -2.79 6.15 7.47
CA ALA A 27 -3.09 4.75 7.15
C ALA A 27 -3.65 3.98 8.36
N LEU A 28 -3.21 4.30 9.57
CA LEU A 28 -3.71 3.70 10.80
C LEU A 28 -5.08 4.24 11.21
N VAL A 29 -5.32 5.53 11.03
CA VAL A 29 -6.55 6.22 11.49
C VAL A 29 -7.69 6.08 10.47
N LEU A 30 -7.40 6.10 9.18
CA LEU A 30 -8.42 6.13 8.13
C LEU A 30 -9.45 4.98 8.21
N PRO A 31 -9.06 3.73 8.53
CA PRO A 31 -10.03 2.65 8.70
C PRO A 31 -11.01 2.84 9.88
N PHE A 32 -10.67 3.65 10.88
CA PHE A 32 -11.61 4.00 11.95
C PHE A 32 -12.70 4.93 11.45
N LEU A 33 -12.38 5.82 10.53
CA LEU A 33 -13.36 6.73 9.90
C LEU A 33 -14.40 5.99 9.05
N THR A 34 -14.05 4.82 8.52
CA THR A 34 -14.98 3.93 7.79
C THR A 34 -15.81 3.04 8.73
N GLY A 35 -15.78 3.30 10.05
CA GLY A 35 -16.61 2.65 11.06
C GLY A 35 -16.22 1.19 11.37
N GLN A 36 -15.07 0.74 10.92
CA GLN A 36 -14.60 -0.66 11.05
C GLN A 36 -15.62 -1.71 10.55
N ILE A 37 -16.55 -1.30 9.69
CA ILE A 37 -17.53 -2.20 9.07
C ILE A 37 -16.75 -3.06 8.06
N PRO A 38 -16.67 -4.41 8.27
CA PRO A 38 -15.81 -5.27 7.45
C PRO A 38 -16.13 -5.18 5.96
N GLU A 39 -17.41 -5.04 5.62
CA GLU A 39 -17.90 -4.94 4.25
C GLU A 39 -17.46 -3.63 3.58
N ILE A 40 -17.63 -2.50 4.24
CA ILE A 40 -17.23 -1.18 3.73
C ILE A 40 -15.70 -1.03 3.75
N GLY A 41 -15.05 -1.51 4.80
CA GLY A 41 -13.59 -1.48 4.92
C GLY A 41 -12.87 -2.31 3.86
N SER A 42 -13.43 -3.46 3.48
CA SER A 42 -12.88 -4.30 2.40
C SER A 42 -13.09 -3.69 1.01
N MET A 43 -14.20 -3.00 0.78
CA MET A 43 -14.53 -2.36 -0.49
C MET A 43 -13.73 -1.07 -0.73
N LEU A 44 -13.61 -0.21 0.28
CA LEU A 44 -12.92 1.09 0.17
C LEU A 44 -11.40 0.98 0.28
N CYS A 45 -10.88 -0.13 0.82
CA CYS A 45 -9.43 -0.34 1.01
C CYS A 45 -8.68 0.92 1.50
N PRO A 46 -9.13 1.56 2.60
CA PRO A 46 -8.70 2.91 2.96
C PRO A 46 -7.20 3.04 3.21
N MET A 47 -6.52 1.94 3.55
CA MET A 47 -5.08 1.92 3.77
C MET A 47 -4.26 2.02 2.47
N HIS A 48 -4.87 1.74 1.31
CA HIS A 48 -4.17 1.79 0.01
C HIS A 48 -3.85 3.23 -0.39
N ILE A 49 -4.75 4.16 -0.13
CA ILE A 49 -4.62 5.58 -0.50
C ILE A 49 -3.36 6.21 0.11
N PRO A 50 -3.12 6.15 1.44
CA PRO A 50 -1.90 6.69 2.04
C PRO A 50 -0.61 6.04 1.53
N ALA A 51 -0.61 4.72 1.27
CA ALA A 51 0.55 4.02 0.76
C ALA A 51 0.93 4.47 -0.66
N LEU A 52 -0.06 4.59 -1.56
CA LEU A 52 0.11 5.13 -2.91
C LEU A 52 0.60 6.57 -2.87
N LEU A 53 -0.05 7.45 -2.09
CA LEU A 53 0.34 8.85 -1.95
C LEU A 53 1.75 9.00 -1.40
N CYS A 54 2.13 8.18 -0.43
CA CYS A 54 3.51 8.16 0.08
C CYS A 54 4.51 7.81 -1.03
N GLY A 55 4.20 6.83 -1.87
CA GLY A 55 5.00 6.48 -3.04
C GLY A 55 5.17 7.64 -4.02
N PHE A 56 4.10 8.37 -4.32
CA PHE A 56 4.13 9.53 -5.21
C PHE A 56 4.93 10.70 -4.65
N VAL A 57 4.75 11.03 -3.36
CA VAL A 57 5.30 12.23 -2.74
C VAL A 57 6.72 12.01 -2.22
N CYS A 58 6.95 10.93 -1.48
CA CYS A 58 8.23 10.64 -0.83
C CYS A 58 9.16 9.79 -1.71
N GLY A 59 8.58 9.08 -2.68
CA GLY A 59 9.28 8.18 -3.58
C GLY A 59 9.21 6.72 -3.13
N TRP A 60 9.65 5.81 -4.02
CA TRP A 60 9.47 4.38 -3.88
C TRP A 60 9.98 3.75 -2.56
N PRO A 61 11.15 4.15 -1.98
CA PRO A 61 11.62 3.50 -0.75
C PRO A 61 10.71 3.79 0.45
N TRP A 62 10.21 5.00 0.54
CA TRP A 62 9.33 5.44 1.61
C TRP A 62 7.91 4.88 1.44
N GLY A 63 7.41 4.85 0.19
CA GLY A 63 6.14 4.23 -0.13
C GLY A 63 6.12 2.73 0.18
N LEU A 64 7.21 2.02 -0.17
CA LEU A 64 7.39 0.62 0.18
C LEU A 64 7.39 0.41 1.71
N ALA A 65 8.18 1.21 2.44
CA ALA A 65 8.29 1.09 3.89
C ALA A 65 6.94 1.35 4.58
N VAL A 66 6.24 2.42 4.23
CA VAL A 66 4.93 2.74 4.80
C VAL A 66 3.90 1.68 4.43
N GLY A 67 3.87 1.23 3.17
CA GLY A 67 2.97 0.18 2.72
C GLY A 67 3.18 -1.14 3.46
N PHE A 68 4.43 -1.53 3.68
CA PHE A 68 4.76 -2.75 4.39
C PHE A 68 4.43 -2.68 5.88
N VAL A 69 4.79 -1.59 6.54
CA VAL A 69 4.67 -1.44 8.00
C VAL A 69 3.21 -1.21 8.43
N SER A 70 2.41 -0.48 7.64
CA SER A 70 1.08 -0.04 8.06
C SER A 70 0.12 -1.18 8.41
N PRO A 71 -0.07 -2.27 7.63
CA PRO A 71 -0.98 -3.34 8.01
C PRO A 71 -0.45 -4.21 9.15
N LEU A 72 0.88 -4.38 9.24
CA LEU A 72 1.49 -5.11 10.35
C LEU A 72 1.32 -4.37 11.67
N LEU A 73 1.61 -3.08 11.67
CA LEU A 73 1.46 -2.23 12.85
C LEU A 73 -0.01 -2.15 13.28
N ARG A 74 -0.94 -2.08 12.32
CA ARG A 74 -2.36 -2.09 12.59
C ARG A 74 -2.83 -3.41 13.22
N SER A 75 -2.36 -4.55 12.70
CA SER A 75 -2.65 -5.87 13.26
C SER A 75 -2.14 -6.00 14.69
N LEU A 76 -0.94 -5.48 14.98
CA LEU A 76 -0.35 -5.50 16.33
C LEU A 76 -1.09 -4.59 17.31
N LEU A 77 -1.47 -3.39 16.89
CA LEU A 77 -2.07 -2.39 17.80
C LEU A 77 -3.58 -2.62 18.02
N PHE A 78 -4.29 -3.08 17.00
CA PHE A 78 -5.75 -3.15 17.01
C PHE A 78 -6.31 -4.57 16.82
N GLY A 79 -5.45 -5.57 16.63
CA GLY A 79 -5.87 -6.96 16.41
C GLY A 79 -6.57 -7.22 15.08
N MET A 80 -6.69 -6.20 14.23
CA MET A 80 -7.33 -6.28 12.92
C MET A 80 -6.48 -5.58 11.83
N PRO A 81 -6.29 -6.19 10.67
CA PRO A 81 -6.70 -7.54 10.22
C PRO A 81 -5.95 -8.67 10.95
N THR A 82 -6.43 -9.91 10.78
CA THR A 82 -5.71 -11.08 11.33
C THR A 82 -4.27 -11.12 10.83
N ALA A 83 -3.34 -11.69 11.61
CA ALA A 83 -1.91 -11.72 11.26
C ALA A 83 -1.66 -12.31 9.86
N TYR A 84 -2.39 -13.35 9.49
CA TYR A 84 -2.33 -13.95 8.15
C TYR A 84 -2.67 -12.95 7.05
N THR A 85 -3.79 -12.25 7.18
CA THR A 85 -4.23 -11.24 6.22
C THR A 85 -3.31 -10.02 6.24
N ALA A 86 -2.80 -9.63 7.43
CA ALA A 86 -1.88 -8.51 7.58
C ALA A 86 -0.59 -8.71 6.80
N VAL A 87 -0.03 -9.92 6.81
CA VAL A 87 1.19 -10.24 6.04
C VAL A 87 0.92 -10.14 4.54
N ALA A 88 -0.15 -10.74 4.04
CA ALA A 88 -0.50 -10.64 2.62
C ALA A 88 -0.74 -9.18 2.18
N MET A 89 -1.46 -8.40 3.00
CA MET A 89 -1.67 -6.97 2.75
C MET A 89 -0.38 -6.15 2.84
N ALA A 90 0.58 -6.53 3.68
CA ALA A 90 1.85 -5.83 3.80
C ALA A 90 2.65 -5.89 2.49
N PHE A 91 2.72 -7.06 1.87
CA PHE A 91 3.38 -7.21 0.57
C PHE A 91 2.61 -6.50 -0.55
N GLU A 92 1.30 -6.56 -0.54
CA GLU A 92 0.44 -5.86 -1.50
C GLU A 92 0.65 -4.34 -1.43
N LEU A 93 0.51 -3.74 -0.23
CA LEU A 93 0.67 -2.30 -0.04
C LEU A 93 2.11 -1.83 -0.28
N ALA A 94 3.10 -2.64 0.06
CA ALA A 94 4.49 -2.38 -0.27
C ALA A 94 4.70 -2.30 -1.78
N ALA A 95 4.10 -3.22 -2.54
CA ALA A 95 4.14 -3.19 -4.00
C ALA A 95 3.45 -1.93 -4.55
N TYR A 96 2.29 -1.54 -4.02
CA TYR A 96 1.63 -0.28 -4.41
C TYR A 96 2.53 0.93 -4.20
N GLY A 97 3.10 1.07 -3.01
CA GLY A 97 3.98 2.20 -2.68
C GLY A 97 5.28 2.22 -3.51
N ALA A 98 5.87 1.06 -3.78
CA ALA A 98 7.07 0.95 -4.60
C ALA A 98 6.78 1.25 -6.08
N VAL A 99 5.79 0.59 -6.66
CA VAL A 99 5.44 0.74 -8.08
C VAL A 99 4.98 2.15 -8.39
N SER A 100 4.11 2.73 -7.55
CA SER A 100 3.68 4.13 -7.72
C SER A 100 4.85 5.10 -7.71
N GLY A 101 5.78 4.94 -6.76
CA GLY A 101 6.95 5.81 -6.66
C GLY A 101 7.96 5.63 -7.80
N ILE A 102 8.14 4.42 -8.33
CA ILE A 102 9.03 4.13 -9.46
C ILE A 102 8.43 4.66 -10.75
N LEU A 103 7.20 4.28 -11.07
CA LEU A 103 6.55 4.68 -12.33
C LEU A 103 6.35 6.20 -12.42
N TYR A 104 5.93 6.84 -11.33
CA TYR A 104 5.78 8.29 -11.31
C TYR A 104 7.11 9.04 -11.51
N ARG A 105 8.23 8.41 -11.19
CA ARG A 105 9.56 8.97 -11.45
C ARG A 105 10.01 8.80 -12.90
N ILE A 106 9.55 7.72 -13.57
CA ILE A 106 9.94 7.36 -14.94
C ILE A 106 9.05 8.08 -15.95
N PHE A 107 7.74 8.17 -15.68
CA PHE A 107 6.79 8.80 -16.60
C PHE A 107 6.89 10.33 -16.58
N PRO A 108 6.66 11.00 -17.73
CA PRO A 108 6.59 12.45 -17.77
C PRO A 108 5.43 12.96 -16.90
N ARG A 109 5.64 14.08 -16.22
CA ARG A 109 4.68 14.71 -15.29
C ARG A 109 3.46 15.27 -16.03
N ARG A 110 2.62 14.39 -16.53
CA ARG A 110 1.37 14.72 -17.22
C ARG A 110 0.21 14.13 -16.42
N ASN A 111 -0.96 14.74 -16.41
CA ASN A 111 -2.11 14.26 -15.63
C ASN A 111 -2.47 12.80 -15.93
N TRP A 112 -2.33 12.35 -17.15
CA TRP A 112 -2.52 10.95 -17.56
C TRP A 112 -1.53 9.97 -16.91
N SER A 113 -0.32 10.42 -16.63
CA SER A 113 0.70 9.57 -15.97
C SER A 113 0.27 9.10 -14.60
N VAL A 114 -0.48 9.91 -13.86
CA VAL A 114 -0.98 9.55 -12.53
C VAL A 114 -1.95 8.38 -12.64
N TYR A 115 -2.91 8.44 -13.56
CA TYR A 115 -3.89 7.37 -13.77
C TYR A 115 -3.23 6.06 -14.22
N VAL A 116 -2.32 6.13 -15.21
CA VAL A 116 -1.59 4.96 -15.69
C VAL A 116 -0.75 4.34 -14.58
N THR A 117 -0.07 5.16 -13.79
CA THR A 117 0.73 4.71 -12.65
C THR A 117 -0.14 4.05 -11.59
N LEU A 118 -1.31 4.62 -11.31
CA LEU A 118 -2.25 4.08 -10.32
C LEU A 118 -2.76 2.70 -10.77
N ILE A 119 -3.26 2.59 -11.99
CA ILE A 119 -3.76 1.32 -12.54
C ILE A 119 -2.66 0.27 -12.56
N ALA A 120 -1.46 0.61 -13.03
CA ALA A 120 -0.33 -0.31 -13.07
C ALA A 120 0.08 -0.76 -11.66
N ALA A 121 0.13 0.16 -10.69
CA ALA A 121 0.41 -0.18 -9.30
C ALA A 121 -0.63 -1.15 -8.72
N MET A 122 -1.92 -0.91 -9.00
CA MET A 122 -3.00 -1.78 -8.54
C MET A 122 -2.91 -3.18 -9.14
N ILE A 123 -2.61 -3.30 -10.43
CA ILE A 123 -2.43 -4.61 -11.08
C ILE A 123 -1.25 -5.36 -10.46
N VAL A 124 -0.10 -4.72 -10.34
CA VAL A 124 1.11 -5.34 -9.76
C VAL A 124 0.87 -5.76 -8.32
N GLY A 125 0.26 -4.91 -7.50
CA GLY A 125 -0.02 -5.22 -6.11
C GLY A 125 -0.99 -6.41 -5.96
N ARG A 126 -2.00 -6.52 -6.83
CA ARG A 126 -2.90 -7.68 -6.85
C ARG A 126 -2.19 -8.97 -7.26
N LEU A 127 -1.27 -8.92 -8.20
CA LEU A 127 -0.44 -10.06 -8.56
C LEU A 127 0.47 -10.49 -7.39
N VAL A 128 1.06 -9.52 -6.69
CA VAL A 128 1.88 -9.79 -5.50
C VAL A 128 1.02 -10.40 -4.39
N TRP A 129 -0.15 -9.84 -4.10
CA TRP A 129 -1.09 -10.39 -3.13
C TRP A 129 -1.47 -11.84 -3.46
N GLY A 130 -1.81 -12.09 -4.72
CA GLY A 130 -2.14 -13.44 -5.18
C GLY A 130 -0.98 -14.42 -5.03
N GLY A 131 0.23 -14.00 -5.37
CA GLY A 131 1.45 -14.81 -5.18
C GLY A 131 1.73 -15.12 -3.71
N VAL A 132 1.60 -14.13 -2.83
CA VAL A 132 1.78 -14.33 -1.37
C VAL A 132 0.72 -15.28 -0.82
N GLN A 133 -0.55 -15.12 -1.19
CA GLN A 133 -1.63 -16.02 -0.78
C GLN A 133 -1.39 -17.45 -1.25
N PHE A 134 -0.91 -17.64 -2.49
CA PHE A 134 -0.58 -18.95 -3.01
C PHE A 134 0.53 -19.63 -2.19
N VAL A 135 1.60 -18.90 -1.88
CA VAL A 135 2.71 -19.41 -1.05
C VAL A 135 2.23 -19.73 0.37
N MET A 136 1.43 -18.86 0.97
CA MET A 136 0.93 -19.05 2.34
C MET A 136 -0.04 -20.24 2.41
N ALA A 137 -0.92 -20.43 1.42
CA ALA A 137 -1.80 -21.58 1.34
C ALA A 137 -1.01 -22.90 1.19
N GLY A 138 0.04 -22.88 0.38
CA GLY A 138 0.94 -24.02 0.23
C GLY A 138 1.65 -24.43 1.52
N LEU A 139 2.05 -23.46 2.34
CA LEU A 139 2.68 -23.69 3.64
C LEU A 139 1.72 -24.24 4.70
N GLN A 140 0.45 -23.90 4.61
CA GLN A 140 -0.57 -24.36 5.58
C GLN A 140 -1.26 -25.67 5.19
N HIS A 141 -0.89 -26.30 4.07
CA HIS A 141 -1.57 -27.49 3.51
C HIS A 141 -3.10 -27.34 3.40
N THR A 142 -3.60 -26.12 3.35
CA THR A 142 -5.01 -25.82 3.10
C THR A 142 -5.29 -25.90 1.59
N ALA A 143 -6.40 -26.54 1.23
CA ALA A 143 -6.81 -26.60 -0.18
C ALA A 143 -6.98 -25.18 -0.72
N PHE A 144 -6.21 -24.84 -1.75
CA PHE A 144 -6.30 -23.54 -2.42
C PHE A 144 -7.63 -23.48 -3.19
N ASP A 145 -8.61 -22.78 -2.62
CA ASP A 145 -9.90 -22.60 -3.29
C ASP A 145 -9.76 -21.49 -4.36
N ARG A 146 -9.74 -21.95 -5.62
CA ARG A 146 -9.66 -21.07 -6.80
C ARG A 146 -10.83 -20.08 -6.87
N SER A 147 -11.99 -20.45 -6.34
CA SER A 147 -13.18 -19.60 -6.34
C SER A 147 -13.03 -18.42 -5.38
N LEU A 148 -12.48 -18.65 -4.19
CA LEU A 148 -12.14 -17.61 -3.22
C LEU A 148 -11.03 -16.68 -3.73
N PHE A 149 -10.06 -17.23 -4.48
CA PHE A 149 -9.01 -16.43 -5.08
C PHE A 149 -9.55 -15.50 -6.17
N LEU A 150 -10.37 -16.01 -7.08
CA LEU A 150 -10.99 -15.20 -8.14
C LEU A 150 -11.96 -14.16 -7.57
N ALA A 151 -12.75 -14.52 -6.57
CA ALA A 151 -13.62 -13.59 -5.88
C ALA A 151 -12.81 -12.48 -5.18
N GLY A 152 -11.73 -12.80 -4.47
CA GLY A 152 -10.86 -11.81 -3.82
C GLY A 152 -10.12 -10.90 -4.80
N ALA A 153 -9.62 -11.48 -5.90
CA ALA A 153 -8.85 -10.74 -6.89
C ALA A 153 -9.71 -9.80 -7.74
N VAL A 154 -10.94 -10.20 -8.08
CA VAL A 154 -11.81 -9.46 -9.01
C VAL A 154 -12.86 -8.65 -8.26
N THR A 155 -13.62 -9.25 -7.34
CA THR A 155 -14.75 -8.57 -6.67
C THR A 155 -14.29 -7.46 -5.72
N ASN A 156 -13.16 -7.64 -5.04
CA ASN A 156 -12.64 -6.61 -4.12
C ASN A 156 -11.74 -5.59 -4.82
N ALA A 157 -11.29 -5.86 -6.05
CA ALA A 157 -10.46 -4.91 -6.80
C ALA A 157 -11.30 -3.88 -7.56
N LEU A 158 -12.45 -4.27 -8.10
CA LEU A 158 -13.31 -3.39 -8.91
C LEU A 158 -13.79 -2.14 -8.17
N PRO A 159 -14.30 -2.21 -6.91
CA PRO A 159 -14.71 -1.02 -6.19
C PRO A 159 -13.56 -0.07 -5.89
N GLY A 160 -12.37 -0.60 -5.56
CA GLY A 160 -11.18 0.19 -5.28
C GLY A 160 -10.57 0.90 -6.51
N ILE A 161 -10.88 0.42 -7.73
CA ILE A 161 -10.45 1.06 -8.98
C ILE A 161 -11.42 2.17 -9.40
N LEU A 162 -12.70 2.06 -9.01
CA LEU A 162 -13.76 3.00 -9.38
C LEU A 162 -13.86 4.21 -8.43
N VAL A 163 -13.27 4.14 -7.24
CA VAL A 163 -13.17 5.23 -6.26
C VAL A 163 -11.84 5.97 -6.43
#